data_e3e0e77c94cb9f70b9f5cf6be14904ae
#
_entry.id   e3e0e77c94cb9f70b9f5cf6be14904ae
#
_cell.length_a   1.000
_cell.length_b   1.000
_cell.length_c   1.000
_cell.angle_alpha   90.00
_cell.angle_beta   90.00
_cell.angle_gamma   90.00
#
_symmetry.space_group_name_H-M   'P 1'
#
loop_
_entity.id
_entity.type
_entity.pdbx_description
1 polymer ?
#
loop_
_entity_poly.entity_id
_entity_poly.type
_entity_poly.pdbx_seq_one_letter_code
_entity_poly.pdbx_strand_id
1 'polypeptide(L)'
;TDLNNEKVNAQLFGNFDIAVVGAGAAGITLTKELSSLGKNVALIEAGDYEYTDESQEIYIAKTKGDHYFDLDVARLRYFGGTTNHWNGWCRSFDEEDFKRGYLGEEYKWPITIKDIDPFKEKACNILEVPTSFKDFNLENSKIKKIEFHFSPPVRFRDKYYKDLINNPKVHVFLNANLTDVQYEKRNISSLQLKSYNGIEASVKANKYVFAMGGIENSRYLLWFKEKYGDKFIANSPSLGRYWMEHPHFTLGEAIVDKRKVTG
;
A
#
# COMPACT_ATOMS: atom_id res chain seq x y z
N THR A 1 3.56 12.07 -16.88
CA THR A 1 5.00 12.21 -17.17
C THR A 1 5.68 10.87 -16.96
N ASP A 2 6.31 10.36 -17.97
CA ASP A 2 7.22 9.22 -17.89
C ASP A 2 8.66 9.76 -17.81
N LEU A 3 9.37 9.48 -16.71
CA LEU A 3 10.73 9.97 -16.51
C LEU A 3 11.79 9.22 -17.33
N ASN A 4 11.48 8.06 -17.92
CA ASN A 4 12.37 7.42 -18.89
C ASN A 4 12.38 8.12 -20.26
N ASN A 5 11.46 9.08 -20.47
CA ASN A 5 11.41 9.81 -21.73
C ASN A 5 12.50 10.88 -21.78
N GLU A 6 13.43 10.78 -22.73
CA GLU A 6 14.58 11.67 -22.90
C GLU A 6 14.26 13.17 -23.07
N LYS A 7 13.00 13.50 -23.36
CA LYS A 7 12.54 14.90 -23.44
C LYS A 7 12.33 15.55 -22.07
N VAL A 8 12.35 14.77 -20.99
CA VAL A 8 12.24 15.25 -19.62
C VAL A 8 13.64 15.47 -19.07
N ASN A 9 14.19 16.66 -19.17
CA ASN A 9 15.43 17.04 -18.49
C ASN A 9 15.15 17.50 -17.06
N ALA A 10 16.13 17.36 -16.15
CA ALA A 10 16.14 17.76 -14.74
C ALA A 10 15.14 18.90 -14.42
N GLN A 11 13.89 18.54 -14.19
CA GLN A 11 12.80 19.49 -13.99
C GLN A 11 12.39 19.54 -12.53
N LEU A 12 12.04 20.75 -12.10
CA LEU A 12 11.33 20.96 -10.86
C LEU A 12 9.82 21.05 -11.15
N PHE A 13 9.08 20.05 -10.69
CA PHE A 13 7.62 20.04 -10.71
C PHE A 13 7.09 20.60 -9.38
N GLY A 14 6.16 21.52 -9.45
CA GLY A 14 5.60 22.16 -8.26
C GLY A 14 4.09 22.40 -8.35
N ASN A 15 3.58 23.15 -7.37
CA ASN A 15 2.17 23.52 -7.25
C ASN A 15 1.23 22.35 -6.91
N PHE A 16 1.73 21.32 -6.24
CA PHE A 16 0.92 20.24 -5.72
C PHE A 16 0.52 20.49 -4.27
N ASP A 17 -0.72 20.19 -3.93
CA ASP A 17 -1.15 20.14 -2.54
C ASP A 17 -0.53 18.95 -1.83
N ILE A 18 -0.48 17.81 -2.53
CA ILE A 18 0.02 16.56 -1.96
C ILE A 18 0.80 15.79 -3.03
N ALA A 19 1.95 15.24 -2.62
CA ALA A 19 2.68 14.23 -3.39
C ALA A 19 2.49 12.87 -2.72
N VAL A 20 1.99 11.90 -3.47
CA VAL A 20 1.77 10.51 -3.04
C VAL A 20 2.78 9.62 -3.73
N VAL A 21 3.64 8.96 -2.97
CA VAL A 21 4.69 8.07 -3.48
C VAL A 21 4.22 6.62 -3.36
N GLY A 22 4.12 5.94 -4.50
CA GLY A 22 3.62 4.59 -4.68
C GLY A 22 2.21 4.57 -5.23
N ALA A 23 2.03 4.04 -6.45
CA ALA A 23 0.73 3.85 -7.10
C ALA A 23 0.18 2.43 -6.90
N GLY A 24 0.24 1.92 -5.68
CA GLY A 24 -0.47 0.72 -5.24
C GLY A 24 -1.89 1.05 -4.77
N ALA A 25 -2.57 0.08 -4.14
CA ALA A 25 -3.95 0.23 -3.66
C ALA A 25 -4.16 1.49 -2.79
N ALA A 26 -3.27 1.71 -1.83
CA ALA A 26 -3.37 2.85 -0.91
C ALA A 26 -3.15 4.19 -1.63
N GLY A 27 -2.09 4.29 -2.46
CA GLY A 27 -1.76 5.54 -3.16
C GLY A 27 -2.79 5.92 -4.20
N ILE A 28 -3.28 4.97 -5.00
CA ILE A 28 -4.35 5.21 -5.99
C ILE A 28 -5.64 5.64 -5.30
N THR A 29 -6.06 4.93 -4.25
CA THR A 29 -7.28 5.27 -3.49
C THR A 29 -7.18 6.67 -2.92
N LEU A 30 -6.07 7.00 -2.25
CA LEU A 30 -5.86 8.31 -1.67
C LEU A 30 -5.84 9.42 -2.73
N THR A 31 -5.17 9.19 -3.86
CA THR A 31 -5.11 10.14 -4.97
C THR A 31 -6.51 10.45 -5.52
N LYS A 32 -7.35 9.43 -5.71
CA LYS A 32 -8.74 9.60 -6.15
C LYS A 32 -9.54 10.44 -5.15
N GLU A 33 -9.43 10.11 -3.87
CA GLU A 33 -10.15 10.83 -2.82
C GLU A 33 -9.73 12.31 -2.75
N LEU A 34 -8.44 12.56 -2.72
CA LEU A 34 -7.91 13.92 -2.62
C LEU A 34 -8.24 14.77 -3.86
N SER A 35 -8.13 14.18 -5.04
CA SER A 35 -8.49 14.89 -6.28
C SER A 35 -9.99 15.18 -6.38
N SER A 36 -10.85 14.29 -5.88
CA SER A 36 -12.30 14.54 -5.81
C SER A 36 -12.65 15.69 -4.85
N LEU A 37 -11.80 15.94 -3.85
CA LEU A 37 -11.89 17.11 -2.97
C LEU A 37 -11.21 18.37 -3.55
N GLY A 38 -10.87 18.36 -4.84
CA GLY A 38 -10.29 19.49 -5.56
C GLY A 38 -8.79 19.71 -5.34
N LYS A 39 -8.08 18.80 -4.64
CA LYS A 39 -6.64 18.92 -4.40
C LYS A 39 -5.84 18.57 -5.65
N ASN A 40 -4.76 19.30 -5.89
CA ASN A 40 -3.78 18.99 -6.92
C ASN A 40 -2.81 17.94 -6.37
N VAL A 41 -2.80 16.76 -6.98
CA VAL A 41 -2.04 15.60 -6.48
C VAL A 41 -0.98 15.17 -7.48
N ALA A 42 0.27 15.02 -7.03
CA ALA A 42 1.31 14.29 -7.73
C ALA A 42 1.26 12.83 -7.28
N LEU A 43 0.98 11.90 -8.18
CA LEU A 43 1.07 10.45 -7.93
C LEU A 43 2.35 9.93 -8.57
N ILE A 44 3.25 9.40 -7.75
CA ILE A 44 4.61 9.00 -8.14
C ILE A 44 4.72 7.49 -8.06
N GLU A 45 5.00 6.85 -9.20
CA GLU A 45 5.23 5.40 -9.30
C GLU A 45 6.65 5.15 -9.81
N ALA A 46 7.32 4.24 -9.13
CA ALA A 46 8.69 3.90 -9.45
C ALA A 46 8.82 3.01 -10.69
N GLY A 47 7.81 2.16 -10.96
CA GLY A 47 7.72 1.37 -12.18
C GLY A 47 6.98 2.08 -13.29
N ASP A 48 6.80 1.36 -14.39
CA ASP A 48 6.02 1.80 -15.53
C ASP A 48 4.52 1.47 -15.36
N TYR A 49 3.73 1.74 -16.40
CA TYR A 49 2.37 1.21 -16.54
C TYR A 49 2.36 -0.31 -16.66
N GLU A 50 3.28 -0.89 -17.41
CA GLU A 50 3.46 -2.33 -17.54
C GLU A 50 4.59 -2.84 -16.62
N TYR A 51 4.58 -4.14 -16.36
CA TYR A 51 5.67 -4.81 -15.67
C TYR A 51 6.97 -4.71 -16.48
N THR A 52 8.07 -4.41 -15.77
CA THR A 52 9.42 -4.48 -16.33
C THR A 52 10.35 -5.20 -15.35
N ASP A 53 11.24 -6.03 -15.86
CA ASP A 53 12.25 -6.71 -15.03
C ASP A 53 13.15 -5.69 -14.32
N GLU A 54 13.56 -4.65 -15.02
CA GLU A 54 14.40 -3.57 -14.46
C GLU A 54 13.80 -2.93 -13.21
N SER A 55 12.49 -2.69 -13.21
CA SER A 55 11.80 -2.18 -12.03
C SER A 55 11.68 -3.24 -10.93
N GLN A 56 11.31 -4.46 -11.30
CA GLN A 56 11.01 -5.54 -10.36
C GLN A 56 12.25 -6.04 -9.62
N GLU A 57 13.40 -6.13 -10.29
CA GLU A 57 14.66 -6.58 -9.73
C GLU A 57 15.16 -5.73 -8.55
N ILE A 58 14.70 -4.47 -8.43
CA ILE A 58 15.00 -3.63 -7.26
C ILE A 58 14.43 -4.22 -5.95
N TYR A 59 13.44 -5.09 -6.06
CA TYR A 59 12.87 -5.76 -4.90
C TYR A 59 13.64 -7.02 -4.46
N ILE A 60 14.62 -7.47 -5.22
CA ILE A 60 15.45 -8.64 -4.87
C ILE A 60 16.23 -8.32 -3.60
N ALA A 61 16.03 -9.13 -2.56
CA ALA A 61 16.71 -8.97 -1.30
C ALA A 61 16.83 -10.31 -0.57
N LYS A 62 17.82 -10.41 0.33
CA LYS A 62 18.00 -11.59 1.18
C LYS A 62 17.12 -11.52 2.41
N THR A 63 16.38 -12.58 2.66
CA THR A 63 15.66 -12.80 3.91
C THR A 63 16.52 -13.61 4.90
N LYS A 64 16.37 -13.35 6.20
CA LYS A 64 17.00 -14.11 7.28
C LYS A 64 15.96 -14.41 8.35
N GLY A 65 16.04 -15.59 8.95
CA GLY A 65 15.12 -16.06 9.98
C GLY A 65 14.11 -17.03 9.40
N ASP A 66 12.83 -16.89 9.78
CA ASP A 66 11.78 -17.75 9.30
C ASP A 66 11.59 -17.64 7.78
N HIS A 67 11.17 -18.73 7.16
CA HIS A 67 10.98 -18.78 5.72
C HIS A 67 9.91 -17.77 5.30
N TYR A 68 10.24 -16.97 4.29
CA TYR A 68 9.35 -16.03 3.63
C TYR A 68 9.53 -16.12 2.12
N PHE A 69 8.53 -15.68 1.37
CA PHE A 69 8.59 -15.61 -0.09
C PHE A 69 9.68 -14.64 -0.54
N ASP A 70 10.25 -14.88 -1.72
CA ASP A 70 11.16 -13.94 -2.34
C ASP A 70 10.47 -12.58 -2.52
N LEU A 71 11.15 -11.51 -2.13
CA LEU A 71 10.54 -10.19 -2.01
C LEU A 71 10.13 -9.58 -3.36
N ASP A 72 10.77 -9.99 -4.42
CA ASP A 72 10.43 -9.66 -5.81
C ASP A 72 9.29 -10.51 -6.39
N VAL A 73 8.94 -11.63 -5.74
CA VAL A 73 7.78 -12.46 -6.08
C VAL A 73 6.55 -12.04 -5.28
N ALA A 74 6.73 -11.71 -3.99
CA ALA A 74 5.64 -11.36 -3.09
C ALA A 74 5.02 -9.97 -3.37
N ARG A 75 5.73 -9.11 -4.11
CA ARG A 75 5.33 -7.71 -4.36
C ARG A 75 5.56 -7.34 -5.82
N LEU A 76 4.74 -6.44 -6.34
CA LEU A 76 4.89 -5.92 -7.70
C LEU A 76 5.24 -4.42 -7.69
N ARG A 77 6.16 -4.04 -8.57
CA ARG A 77 6.72 -2.69 -8.65
C ARG A 77 6.43 -2.04 -10.00
N TYR A 78 5.14 -1.82 -10.25
CA TYR A 78 4.61 -1.06 -11.38
C TYR A 78 3.21 -0.54 -11.04
N PHE A 79 2.62 0.30 -11.89
CA PHE A 79 1.34 0.96 -11.62
C PHE A 79 0.26 -0.05 -11.23
N GLY A 80 -0.44 0.20 -10.12
CA GLY A 80 -1.36 -0.73 -9.48
C GLY A 80 -0.74 -1.57 -8.36
N GLY A 81 0.60 -1.71 -8.35
CA GLY A 81 1.33 -2.47 -7.34
C GLY A 81 0.83 -3.91 -7.21
N THR A 82 0.88 -4.46 -6.02
CA THR A 82 0.54 -5.86 -5.71
C THR A 82 -0.93 -6.22 -6.00
N THR A 83 -1.82 -5.23 -6.22
CA THR A 83 -3.19 -5.53 -6.69
C THR A 83 -3.22 -6.19 -8.08
N ASN A 84 -2.13 -6.15 -8.83
CA ASN A 84 -2.07 -6.76 -10.15
C ASN A 84 -1.94 -8.29 -10.12
N HIS A 85 -1.63 -8.90 -8.96
CA HIS A 85 -1.57 -10.36 -8.80
C HIS A 85 -2.31 -10.92 -7.57
N TRP A 86 -3.02 -10.10 -6.80
CA TRP A 86 -3.75 -10.58 -5.64
C TRP A 86 -4.96 -11.47 -6.02
N ASN A 87 -5.39 -12.34 -5.10
CA ASN A 87 -6.48 -13.28 -5.34
C ASN A 87 -7.88 -12.70 -5.08
N GLY A 88 -7.96 -11.49 -4.55
CA GLY A 88 -9.24 -10.82 -4.33
C GLY A 88 -10.00 -11.24 -3.07
N TRP A 89 -9.39 -11.95 -2.12
CA TRP A 89 -10.03 -12.32 -0.87
C TRP A 89 -10.24 -11.10 0.01
N CYS A 90 -11.49 -10.88 0.40
CA CYS A 90 -11.90 -9.71 1.16
C CYS A 90 -12.74 -10.10 2.37
N ARG A 91 -12.40 -9.52 3.51
CA ARG A 91 -13.18 -9.55 4.72
C ARG A 91 -12.96 -8.24 5.49
N SER A 92 -14.00 -7.74 6.16
CA SER A 92 -13.82 -6.63 7.11
C SER A 92 -13.06 -7.11 8.35
N PHE A 93 -12.37 -6.19 9.01
CA PHE A 93 -11.77 -6.46 10.30
C PHE A 93 -12.84 -6.82 11.33
N ASP A 94 -12.48 -7.69 12.27
CA ASP A 94 -13.26 -7.97 13.49
C ASP A 94 -12.70 -7.16 14.66
N GLU A 95 -13.46 -6.97 15.74
CA GLU A 95 -12.98 -6.25 16.94
C GLU A 95 -11.70 -6.85 17.52
N GLU A 96 -11.53 -8.17 17.41
CA GLU A 96 -10.37 -8.88 17.93
C GLU A 96 -9.07 -8.51 17.22
N ASP A 97 -9.14 -8.06 15.95
CA ASP A 97 -7.96 -7.59 15.20
C ASP A 97 -7.32 -6.35 15.87
N PHE A 98 -8.09 -5.59 16.63
CA PHE A 98 -7.62 -4.40 17.36
C PHE A 98 -7.26 -4.70 18.81
N LYS A 99 -7.76 -5.82 19.39
CA LYS A 99 -7.55 -6.20 20.79
C LYS A 99 -6.35 -7.12 20.97
N ARG A 100 -5.14 -6.62 20.78
CA ARG A 100 -3.92 -7.42 20.88
C ARG A 100 -3.27 -7.42 22.25
N GLY A 101 -4.05 -7.22 23.31
CA GLY A 101 -3.56 -7.11 24.69
C GLY A 101 -2.81 -8.35 25.20
N TYR A 102 -3.00 -9.52 24.60
CA TYR A 102 -2.24 -10.73 24.92
C TYR A 102 -0.77 -10.66 24.49
N LEU A 103 -0.40 -9.74 23.63
CA LEU A 103 0.98 -9.47 23.21
C LEU A 103 1.62 -8.31 24.01
N GLY A 104 0.80 -7.50 24.73
CA GLY A 104 1.20 -6.28 25.42
C GLY A 104 0.46 -5.05 24.88
N GLU A 105 0.33 -4.01 25.70
CA GLU A 105 -0.38 -2.77 25.33
C GLU A 105 0.28 -2.04 24.16
N GLU A 106 1.59 -2.12 24.03
CA GLU A 106 2.39 -1.52 22.96
C GLU A 106 2.12 -2.11 21.58
N TYR A 107 1.49 -3.28 21.49
CA TYR A 107 1.11 -3.92 20.22
C TYR A 107 -0.32 -3.63 19.78
N LYS A 108 -1.08 -2.91 20.58
CA LYS A 108 -2.42 -2.48 20.21
C LYS A 108 -2.37 -1.45 19.09
N TRP A 109 -3.33 -1.52 18.20
CA TRP A 109 -3.55 -0.46 17.25
C TRP A 109 -4.06 0.79 17.96
N PRO A 110 -3.60 2.00 17.56
CA PRO A 110 -4.08 3.27 18.16
C PRO A 110 -5.50 3.65 17.68
N ILE A 111 -6.15 2.80 16.89
CA ILE A 111 -7.49 2.95 16.36
C ILE A 111 -8.35 1.73 16.70
N THR A 112 -9.64 1.84 16.53
CA THR A 112 -10.63 0.80 16.78
C THR A 112 -11.43 0.50 15.52
N ILE A 113 -12.24 -0.55 15.53
CA ILE A 113 -13.15 -0.83 14.42
C ILE A 113 -14.10 0.34 14.13
N LYS A 114 -14.50 1.11 15.15
CA LYS A 114 -15.38 2.27 14.99
C LYS A 114 -14.76 3.39 14.15
N ASP A 115 -13.44 3.47 14.12
CA ASP A 115 -12.73 4.48 13.32
C ASP A 115 -12.71 4.12 11.83
N ILE A 116 -12.83 2.83 11.48
CA ILE A 116 -12.76 2.35 10.09
C ILE A 116 -14.13 1.94 9.51
N ASP A 117 -15.07 1.52 10.34
CA ASP A 117 -16.42 1.11 9.90
C ASP A 117 -17.14 2.13 9.01
N PRO A 118 -17.02 3.46 9.23
CA PRO A 118 -17.64 4.45 8.34
C PRO A 118 -17.14 4.38 6.89
N PHE A 119 -15.99 3.78 6.65
CA PHE A 119 -15.38 3.65 5.33
C PHE A 119 -15.60 2.28 4.68
N LYS A 120 -16.22 1.33 5.39
CA LYS A 120 -16.42 -0.06 4.95
C LYS A 120 -17.17 -0.14 3.62
N GLU A 121 -18.30 0.54 3.52
CA GLU A 121 -19.10 0.54 2.29
C GLU A 121 -18.30 1.04 1.09
N LYS A 122 -17.56 2.12 1.28
CA LYS A 122 -16.71 2.69 0.24
C LYS A 122 -15.59 1.74 -0.17
N ALA A 123 -14.95 1.07 0.79
CA ALA A 123 -13.93 0.06 0.51
C ALA A 123 -14.52 -1.12 -0.27
N CYS A 124 -15.68 -1.62 0.13
CA CYS A 124 -16.39 -2.69 -0.58
C CYS A 124 -16.73 -2.29 -2.03
N ASN A 125 -17.20 -1.06 -2.26
CA ASN A 125 -17.48 -0.55 -3.59
C ASN A 125 -16.21 -0.45 -4.46
N ILE A 126 -15.06 -0.06 -3.89
CA ILE A 126 -13.78 -0.04 -4.59
C ILE A 126 -13.38 -1.45 -5.03
N LEU A 127 -13.61 -2.43 -4.17
CA LEU A 127 -13.25 -3.84 -4.36
C LEU A 127 -14.33 -4.65 -5.07
N GLU A 128 -15.49 -4.06 -5.37
CA GLU A 128 -16.64 -4.71 -6.01
C GLU A 128 -17.13 -5.95 -5.25
N VAL A 129 -17.24 -5.83 -3.93
CA VAL A 129 -17.73 -6.89 -3.05
C VAL A 129 -18.93 -6.43 -2.25
N PRO A 130 -19.82 -7.35 -1.80
CA PRO A 130 -20.92 -7.02 -0.90
C PRO A 130 -20.44 -6.43 0.43
N THR A 131 -21.25 -5.59 1.05
CA THR A 131 -20.93 -4.94 2.34
C THR A 131 -21.27 -5.79 3.56
N SER A 132 -22.12 -6.82 3.39
CA SER A 132 -22.54 -7.72 4.46
C SER A 132 -21.76 -9.03 4.42
N PHE A 133 -21.43 -9.55 5.59
CA PHE A 133 -20.77 -10.84 5.78
C PHE A 133 -21.69 -11.73 6.62
N LYS A 134 -22.02 -12.91 6.10
CA LYS A 134 -22.94 -13.86 6.74
C LYS A 134 -22.16 -14.89 7.55
N ASP A 135 -21.75 -14.48 8.73
CA ASP A 135 -21.13 -15.39 9.69
C ASP A 135 -22.19 -16.12 10.48
N PHE A 136 -21.98 -17.39 10.79
CA PHE A 136 -22.85 -18.14 11.68
C PHE A 136 -22.09 -19.19 12.51
N ASN A 137 -22.60 -19.47 13.69
CA ASN A 137 -22.08 -20.54 14.54
C ASN A 137 -22.66 -21.88 14.06
N LEU A 138 -21.81 -22.90 13.95
CA LEU A 138 -22.29 -24.26 13.69
C LEU A 138 -23.02 -24.79 14.92
N GLU A 139 -24.20 -25.37 14.69
CA GLU A 139 -25.04 -25.92 15.76
C GLU A 139 -24.26 -26.93 16.63
N ASN A 140 -24.46 -26.82 17.94
CA ASN A 140 -23.86 -27.69 18.96
C ASN A 140 -22.32 -27.71 18.92
N SER A 141 -21.68 -26.64 18.46
CA SER A 141 -20.22 -26.53 18.39
C SER A 141 -19.73 -25.15 18.82
N LYS A 142 -18.43 -25.04 19.12
CA LYS A 142 -17.74 -23.75 19.32
C LYS A 142 -17.14 -23.21 18.01
N ILE A 143 -17.49 -23.82 16.87
CA ILE A 143 -16.97 -23.44 15.57
C ILE A 143 -17.87 -22.41 14.93
N LYS A 144 -17.28 -21.29 14.50
CA LYS A 144 -17.94 -20.24 13.72
C LYS A 144 -17.49 -20.36 12.26
N LYS A 145 -18.46 -20.45 11.35
CA LYS A 145 -18.19 -20.25 9.92
C LYS A 145 -18.09 -18.76 9.67
N ILE A 146 -17.00 -18.33 9.06
CA ILE A 146 -16.78 -16.95 8.64
C ILE A 146 -16.86 -16.86 7.12
N GLU A 147 -17.46 -15.79 6.62
CA GLU A 147 -17.61 -15.55 5.19
C GLU A 147 -16.50 -14.63 4.67
N PHE A 148 -15.90 -15.01 3.55
CA PHE A 148 -15.04 -14.15 2.74
C PHE A 148 -15.74 -13.86 1.42
N HIS A 149 -15.61 -12.65 0.94
CA HIS A 149 -15.99 -12.30 -0.42
C HIS A 149 -14.77 -12.32 -1.34
N PHE A 150 -15.02 -12.62 -2.59
CA PHE A 150 -13.99 -12.57 -3.62
C PHE A 150 -14.28 -11.38 -4.52
N SER A 151 -13.39 -10.38 -4.47
CA SER A 151 -13.36 -9.35 -5.48
C SER A 151 -13.23 -10.03 -6.87
N PRO A 152 -13.89 -9.55 -7.92
CA PRO A 152 -13.64 -10.01 -9.29
C PRO A 152 -12.25 -9.53 -9.76
N PRO A 153 -11.16 -10.11 -9.34
CA PRO A 153 -9.94 -9.45 -8.79
C PRO A 153 -9.70 -8.09 -9.42
N VAL A 154 -10.13 -7.05 -8.71
CA VAL A 154 -9.98 -5.67 -9.18
C VAL A 154 -8.50 -5.32 -9.32
N ARG A 155 -8.02 -5.20 -10.55
CA ARG A 155 -6.67 -4.73 -10.85
C ARG A 155 -6.68 -3.21 -10.89
N PHE A 156 -6.00 -2.56 -9.95
CA PHE A 156 -6.05 -1.09 -9.83
C PHE A 156 -5.44 -0.38 -11.03
N ARG A 157 -4.45 -0.99 -11.67
CA ARG A 157 -3.92 -0.52 -12.95
C ARG A 157 -5.03 -0.38 -14.00
N ASP A 158 -5.72 -1.48 -14.27
CA ASP A 158 -6.69 -1.55 -15.35
C ASP A 158 -7.93 -0.70 -15.06
N LYS A 159 -8.33 -0.66 -13.78
CA LYS A 159 -9.53 0.06 -13.35
C LYS A 159 -9.34 1.58 -13.27
N TYR A 160 -8.18 2.06 -12.83
CA TYR A 160 -8.05 3.45 -12.42
C TYR A 160 -7.06 4.28 -13.23
N TYR A 161 -6.16 3.67 -14.01
CA TYR A 161 -5.12 4.42 -14.72
C TYR A 161 -5.69 5.52 -15.64
N LYS A 162 -6.65 5.15 -16.49
CA LYS A 162 -7.25 6.09 -17.45
C LYS A 162 -7.94 7.27 -16.77
N ASP A 163 -8.65 7.00 -15.68
CA ASP A 163 -9.33 8.05 -14.91
C ASP A 163 -8.33 9.03 -14.30
N LEU A 164 -7.22 8.49 -13.76
CA LEU A 164 -6.20 9.30 -13.11
C LEU A 164 -5.41 10.16 -14.10
N ILE A 165 -5.00 9.62 -15.24
CA ILE A 165 -4.23 10.41 -16.22
C ILE A 165 -5.08 11.48 -16.93
N ASN A 166 -6.40 11.28 -17.01
CA ASN A 166 -7.34 12.25 -17.58
C ASN A 166 -7.89 13.25 -16.55
N ASN A 167 -7.59 13.08 -15.27
CA ASN A 167 -8.03 13.99 -14.23
C ASN A 167 -7.12 15.22 -14.15
N PRO A 168 -7.63 16.44 -14.42
CA PRO A 168 -6.81 17.66 -14.44
C PRO A 168 -6.21 18.01 -13.06
N LYS A 169 -6.67 17.37 -11.98
CA LYS A 169 -6.15 17.52 -10.62
C LYS A 169 -5.06 16.50 -10.26
N VAL A 170 -4.75 15.58 -11.16
CA VAL A 170 -3.76 14.51 -10.91
C VAL A 170 -2.64 14.59 -11.95
N HIS A 171 -1.41 14.58 -11.46
CA HIS A 171 -0.24 14.41 -12.30
C HIS A 171 0.44 13.09 -11.95
N VAL A 172 0.38 12.13 -12.87
CA VAL A 172 1.00 10.81 -12.71
C VAL A 172 2.43 10.85 -13.24
N PHE A 173 3.37 10.41 -12.40
CA PHE A 173 4.77 10.18 -12.76
C PHE A 173 5.01 8.68 -12.80
N LEU A 174 5.58 8.17 -13.90
CA LEU A 174 6.02 6.79 -14.08
C LEU A 174 7.54 6.73 -14.19
N ASN A 175 8.12 5.57 -13.93
CA ASN A 175 9.57 5.36 -13.90
C ASN A 175 10.30 6.34 -12.98
N ALA A 176 9.61 6.76 -11.93
CA ALA A 176 10.00 7.84 -11.03
C ALA A 176 10.43 7.29 -9.66
N ASN A 177 11.66 6.78 -9.59
CA ASN A 177 12.19 6.23 -8.35
C ASN A 177 12.46 7.36 -7.35
N LEU A 178 11.88 7.29 -6.15
CA LEU A 178 12.27 8.15 -5.05
C LEU A 178 13.71 7.80 -4.64
N THR A 179 14.63 8.72 -4.80
CA THR A 179 16.05 8.53 -4.43
C THR A 179 16.42 9.30 -3.17
N ASP A 180 15.74 10.40 -2.91
CA ASP A 180 16.02 11.22 -1.74
C ASP A 180 14.89 12.22 -1.44
N VAL A 181 15.01 12.94 -0.33
CA VAL A 181 14.19 14.09 0.03
C VAL A 181 15.07 15.28 0.35
N GLN A 182 14.62 16.48 -0.02
CA GLN A 182 15.19 17.70 0.54
C GLN A 182 14.53 17.96 1.89
N TYR A 183 15.34 17.98 2.94
CA TYR A 183 14.87 18.13 4.31
C TYR A 183 15.42 19.41 4.93
N GLU A 184 14.53 20.32 5.26
CA GLU A 184 14.87 21.59 5.84
C GLU A 184 13.91 21.94 7.00
N LYS A 185 14.45 22.44 8.09
CA LYS A 185 13.66 22.93 9.24
C LYS A 185 12.59 21.95 9.73
N ARG A 186 12.93 20.66 9.74
CA ARG A 186 12.04 19.53 10.12
C ARG A 186 10.89 19.26 9.15
N ASN A 187 10.98 19.74 7.92
CA ASN A 187 10.00 19.46 6.88
C ASN A 187 10.68 18.97 5.62
N ILE A 188 9.99 18.11 4.89
CA ILE A 188 10.36 17.78 3.52
C ILE A 188 9.94 18.94 2.64
N SER A 189 10.86 19.49 1.88
CA SER A 189 10.62 20.61 0.94
C SER A 189 10.46 20.12 -0.50
N SER A 190 11.07 19.00 -0.87
CA SER A 190 10.86 18.34 -2.16
C SER A 190 11.27 16.87 -2.11
N LEU A 191 10.75 16.09 -3.04
CA LEU A 191 11.21 14.74 -3.34
C LEU A 191 12.24 14.80 -4.48
N GLN A 192 13.26 13.96 -4.40
CA GLN A 192 14.23 13.76 -5.48
C GLN A 192 13.91 12.43 -6.17
N LEU A 193 13.67 12.50 -7.45
CA LEU A 193 13.30 11.36 -8.28
C LEU A 193 14.37 11.09 -9.31
N LYS A 194 14.55 9.82 -9.66
CA LYS A 194 15.44 9.41 -10.72
C LYS A 194 14.83 8.29 -11.55
N SER A 195 14.93 8.41 -12.86
CA SER A 195 14.53 7.35 -13.79
C SER A 195 15.60 6.26 -13.92
N TYR A 196 15.25 5.17 -14.57
CA TYR A 196 16.21 4.11 -14.88
C TYR A 196 17.26 4.58 -15.87
N ASN A 197 16.93 5.50 -16.76
CA ASN A 197 17.85 6.14 -17.70
C ASN A 197 18.73 7.24 -17.07
N GLY A 198 18.63 7.44 -15.75
CA GLY A 198 19.43 8.42 -15.03
C GLY A 198 18.90 9.86 -15.05
N ILE A 199 17.73 10.11 -15.65
CA ILE A 199 17.10 11.44 -15.65
C ILE A 199 16.61 11.77 -14.23
N GLU A 200 16.96 12.95 -13.76
CA GLU A 200 16.62 13.42 -12.42
C GLU A 200 15.49 14.46 -12.47
N ALA A 201 14.60 14.39 -11.50
CA ALA A 201 13.52 15.35 -11.33
C ALA A 201 13.27 15.63 -9.85
N SER A 202 12.68 16.77 -9.55
CA SER A 202 12.25 17.11 -8.21
C SER A 202 10.76 17.43 -8.18
N VAL A 203 10.06 16.98 -7.13
CA VAL A 203 8.65 17.27 -6.93
C VAL A 203 8.43 18.01 -5.62
N LYS A 204 7.82 19.22 -5.71
CA LYS A 204 7.42 20.04 -4.56
C LYS A 204 5.92 19.92 -4.31
N ALA A 205 5.56 19.70 -3.05
CA ALA A 205 4.19 19.70 -2.58
C ALA A 205 4.09 20.27 -1.17
N ASN A 206 2.87 20.62 -0.75
CA ASN A 206 2.63 21.09 0.62
C ASN A 206 2.67 19.93 1.64
N LYS A 207 2.34 18.71 1.21
CA LYS A 207 2.38 17.49 2.02
C LYS A 207 2.90 16.32 1.20
N TYR A 208 3.52 15.35 1.88
CA TYR A 208 4.08 14.15 1.28
C TYR A 208 3.53 12.92 1.97
N VAL A 209 3.08 11.94 1.19
CA VAL A 209 2.54 10.66 1.68
C VAL A 209 3.34 9.53 1.06
N PHE A 210 3.88 8.67 1.91
CA PHE A 210 4.60 7.47 1.50
C PHE A 210 3.65 6.27 1.53
N ALA A 211 3.25 5.79 0.34
CA ALA A 211 2.30 4.71 0.12
C ALA A 211 2.94 3.51 -0.63
N MET A 212 4.21 3.24 -0.35
CA MET A 212 5.05 2.27 -1.06
C MET A 212 4.92 0.84 -0.53
N GLY A 213 3.96 0.58 0.36
CA GLY A 213 3.82 -0.71 1.06
C GLY A 213 4.69 -0.81 2.31
N GLY A 214 4.42 -1.81 3.16
CA GLY A 214 5.01 -1.91 4.50
C GLY A 214 6.54 -2.04 4.50
N ILE A 215 7.08 -2.86 3.60
CA ILE A 215 8.53 -3.09 3.52
C ILE A 215 9.25 -1.84 3.02
N GLU A 216 8.82 -1.26 1.90
CA GLU A 216 9.50 -0.09 1.31
C GLU A 216 9.36 1.15 2.19
N ASN A 217 8.19 1.40 2.78
CA ASN A 217 8.03 2.49 3.74
C ASN A 217 9.01 2.36 4.91
N SER A 218 9.12 1.16 5.50
CA SER A 218 10.07 0.91 6.59
C SER A 218 11.52 1.09 6.15
N ARG A 219 11.87 0.57 4.97
CA ARG A 219 13.23 0.67 4.41
C ARG A 219 13.63 2.13 4.17
N TYR A 220 12.77 2.92 3.54
CA TYR A 220 13.05 4.33 3.28
C TYR A 220 13.14 5.15 4.57
N LEU A 221 12.25 4.93 5.52
CA LEU A 221 12.28 5.65 6.79
C LEU A 221 13.52 5.32 7.61
N LEU A 222 13.96 4.05 7.62
CA LEU A 222 15.23 3.64 8.25
C LEU A 222 16.42 4.31 7.57
N TRP A 223 16.45 4.32 6.23
CA TRP A 223 17.52 4.96 5.48
C TRP A 223 17.55 6.48 5.69
N PHE A 224 16.41 7.14 5.71
CA PHE A 224 16.34 8.57 6.02
C PHE A 224 16.79 8.86 7.45
N LYS A 225 16.45 7.99 8.41
CA LYS A 225 16.91 8.12 9.79
C LYS A 225 18.43 8.01 9.88
N GLU A 226 19.03 7.06 9.17
CA GLU A 226 20.48 6.92 9.09
C GLU A 226 21.14 8.16 8.46
N LYS A 227 20.59 8.65 7.37
CA LYS A 227 21.15 9.78 6.61
C LYS A 227 20.99 11.13 7.31
N TYR A 228 19.82 11.40 7.90
CA TYR A 228 19.47 12.71 8.44
C TYR A 228 19.42 12.74 9.97
N GLY A 229 19.58 11.61 10.62
CA GLY A 229 19.60 11.48 12.06
C GLY A 229 18.21 11.55 12.71
N ASP A 230 18.20 11.51 14.07
CA ASP A 230 16.97 11.49 14.87
C ASP A 230 16.13 12.78 14.77
N LYS A 231 16.68 13.85 14.20
CA LYS A 231 15.93 15.08 13.93
C LYS A 231 14.91 14.92 12.81
N PHE A 232 15.17 14.01 11.87
CA PHE A 232 14.25 13.70 10.77
C PHE A 232 13.10 12.80 11.23
N ILE A 233 13.44 11.70 11.90
CA ILE A 233 12.47 10.76 12.47
C ILE A 233 12.73 10.68 13.96
N ALA A 234 11.74 11.06 14.77
CA ALA A 234 11.79 10.90 16.22
C ALA A 234 12.07 9.45 16.61
N ASN A 235 12.50 9.22 17.84
CA ASN A 235 12.76 7.87 18.34
C ASN A 235 11.51 6.98 18.13
N SER A 236 11.61 6.07 17.18
CA SER A 236 10.55 5.14 16.80
C SER A 236 11.07 3.71 16.95
N PRO A 237 10.97 3.13 18.14
CA PRO A 237 11.54 1.80 18.41
C PRO A 237 10.87 0.69 17.60
N SER A 238 9.66 0.91 17.10
CA SER A 238 8.91 -0.04 16.27
C SER A 238 9.23 0.04 14.77
N LEU A 239 9.98 1.05 14.33
CA LEU A 239 10.30 1.21 12.91
C LEU A 239 11.16 0.04 12.40
N GLY A 240 10.69 -0.63 11.35
CA GLY A 240 11.31 -1.80 10.76
C GLY A 240 11.20 -3.07 11.62
N ARG A 241 10.28 -3.10 12.57
CA ARG A 241 10.01 -4.24 13.45
C ARG A 241 8.56 -4.67 13.36
N TYR A 242 8.26 -5.82 13.97
CA TYR A 242 6.90 -6.36 14.12
C TYR A 242 6.23 -6.62 12.76
N TRP A 243 7.02 -7.16 11.82
CA TRP A 243 6.48 -7.64 10.56
C TRP A 243 5.38 -8.68 10.82
N MET A 244 4.24 -8.52 10.18
CA MET A 244 3.12 -9.45 10.27
C MET A 244 2.76 -9.93 8.88
N GLU A 245 2.53 -11.23 8.78
CA GLU A 245 2.16 -11.90 7.55
C GLU A 245 0.99 -12.86 7.79
N HIS A 246 0.42 -13.39 6.72
CA HIS A 246 -0.59 -14.43 6.79
C HIS A 246 0.10 -15.78 7.01
N PRO A 247 0.08 -16.35 8.23
CA PRO A 247 0.65 -17.67 8.45
C PRO A 247 -0.21 -18.73 7.76
N HIS A 248 0.43 -19.62 6.99
CA HIS A 248 -0.20 -20.75 6.33
C HIS A 248 0.25 -22.04 6.97
N PHE A 249 -0.63 -22.66 7.75
CA PHE A 249 -0.35 -23.95 8.36
C PHE A 249 -1.66 -24.72 8.63
N THR A 250 -1.59 -26.04 8.70
CA THR A 250 -2.72 -26.90 9.02
C THR A 250 -2.89 -26.97 10.54
N LEU A 251 -3.99 -26.46 11.04
CA LEU A 251 -4.36 -26.59 12.47
C LEU A 251 -4.94 -27.97 12.79
N GLY A 252 -5.54 -28.61 11.82
CA GLY A 252 -6.20 -29.91 11.97
C GLY A 252 -7.13 -30.20 10.80
N GLU A 253 -7.75 -31.36 10.84
CA GLU A 253 -8.73 -31.81 9.86
C GLU A 253 -10.08 -32.00 10.54
N ALA A 254 -11.16 -31.71 9.83
CA ALA A 254 -12.53 -31.92 10.30
C ALA A 254 -13.39 -32.61 9.23
N ILE A 255 -14.17 -33.60 9.66
CA ILE A 255 -15.22 -34.20 8.83
C ILE A 255 -16.51 -33.42 9.12
N VAL A 256 -17.08 -32.82 8.09
CA VAL A 256 -18.31 -32.02 8.22
C VAL A 256 -19.40 -32.56 7.28
N ASP A 257 -20.64 -32.55 7.74
CA ASP A 257 -21.79 -32.79 6.87
C ASP A 257 -21.96 -31.55 5.95
N LYS A 258 -21.72 -31.76 4.65
CA LYS A 258 -21.79 -30.72 3.65
C LYS A 258 -23.13 -29.96 3.67
N ARG A 259 -24.24 -30.65 3.96
CA ARG A 259 -25.59 -30.05 4.04
C ARG A 259 -25.74 -29.04 5.18
N LYS A 260 -24.90 -29.15 6.24
CA LYS A 260 -24.91 -28.25 7.41
C LYS A 260 -23.96 -27.08 7.27
N VAL A 261 -23.12 -27.08 6.26
CA VAL A 261 -22.05 -26.05 6.05
C VAL A 261 -22.32 -25.16 4.84
N THR A 262 -23.19 -25.63 3.92
CA THR A 262 -23.70 -24.85 2.79
C THR A 262 -25.05 -24.24 3.17
N GLY A 263 -25.04 -23.08 3.75
CA GLY A 263 -26.23 -22.26 3.97
C GLY A 263 -26.29 -21.13 2.96
#